data_473fe9fa5ebf30dd2fa595883f103409
#
_entry.id   473fe9fa5ebf30dd2fa595883f103409
#
_cell.length_a   1.000
_cell.length_b   1.000
_cell.length_c   1.000
_cell.angle_alpha   90.00
_cell.angle_beta   90.00
_cell.angle_gamma   90.00
#
_symmetry.space_group_name_H-M   'P 1'
#
loop_
_entity.id
_entity.type
_entity.pdbx_description
1 polymer ?
#
loop_
_entity_poly.entity_id
_entity_poly.type
_entity_poly.pdbx_seq_one_letter_code
_entity_poly.pdbx_strand_id
1 'polypeptide(L)'
;MATHPAYETIKLEIGPDKVGIITMNRPEALNSMNTLMMRELRDCFMQFYIDPNQVACLIITGAGERGFCTGADLKERRGMTDETWRQQHALVEQLGRAMMDCPVPVIAAVNGHAYAGGLEIALACDFVYAAEHARFALTEVTLGIMPGLMGTQNLPRAVGVRRAKEIILTGTPFSAIDGLAWGMINKVVPGPELMDEVLGVARSIASNAPVSVRQAKKSMDRASDLSRADGYGYEIEAYNRTVVTEDRQEGINAFNEKRKPAYKGQ
;
A
#
# COMPACT_ATOMS: atom_id res chain seq x y z
N MET A 1 19.91 11.63 -11.92
CA MET A 1 18.49 11.44 -11.61
C MET A 1 18.00 10.27 -12.45
N ALA A 2 17.52 9.20 -11.84
CA ALA A 2 16.91 8.12 -12.61
C ALA A 2 15.66 8.70 -13.28
N THR A 3 15.59 8.60 -14.61
CA THR A 3 14.39 9.00 -15.37
C THR A 3 13.37 7.90 -15.16
N HIS A 4 12.35 8.15 -14.31
CA HIS A 4 11.21 7.25 -14.20
C HIS A 4 10.44 7.24 -15.51
N PRO A 5 9.84 6.10 -15.91
CA PRO A 5 8.99 6.06 -17.08
C PRO A 5 7.86 7.09 -16.94
N ALA A 6 7.51 7.76 -18.05
CA ALA A 6 6.35 8.62 -18.07
C ALA A 6 5.09 7.76 -18.00
N TYR A 7 4.31 7.91 -16.94
CA TYR A 7 3.02 7.27 -16.76
C TYR A 7 1.90 8.19 -17.26
N GLU A 8 0.81 7.63 -17.74
CA GLU A 8 -0.36 8.39 -18.22
C GLU A 8 -1.47 8.48 -17.17
N THR A 9 -1.70 7.39 -16.44
CA THR A 9 -2.82 7.24 -15.50
C THR A 9 -2.42 7.29 -14.04
N ILE A 10 -1.11 7.29 -13.76
CA ILE A 10 -0.56 7.54 -12.43
C ILE A 10 0.50 8.62 -12.50
N LYS A 11 0.85 9.19 -11.35
CA LYS A 11 2.04 10.04 -11.19
C LYS A 11 2.94 9.43 -10.15
N LEU A 12 4.24 9.51 -10.35
CA LEU A 12 5.26 9.15 -9.37
C LEU A 12 6.16 10.35 -9.12
N GLU A 13 6.19 10.80 -7.88
CA GLU A 13 7.05 11.89 -7.43
C GLU A 13 7.93 11.38 -6.30
N ILE A 14 9.25 11.60 -6.37
CA ILE A 14 10.19 11.19 -5.33
C ILE A 14 10.89 12.43 -4.80
N GLY A 15 10.68 12.70 -3.51
CA GLY A 15 11.31 13.81 -2.82
C GLY A 15 12.79 13.57 -2.51
N PRO A 16 13.54 14.64 -2.17
CA PRO A 16 14.94 14.54 -1.76
C PRO A 16 15.12 13.73 -0.45
N ASP A 17 14.05 13.59 0.33
CA ASP A 17 13.96 12.78 1.54
C ASP A 17 13.69 11.29 1.26
N LYS A 18 13.73 10.89 -0.02
CA LYS A 18 13.42 9.52 -0.49
C LYS A 18 12.01 9.04 -0.14
N VAL A 19 11.07 9.96 0.08
CA VAL A 19 9.64 9.63 0.13
C VAL A 19 9.09 9.67 -1.30
N GLY A 20 8.53 8.55 -1.74
CA GLY A 20 7.87 8.44 -3.04
C GLY A 20 6.35 8.58 -2.88
N ILE A 21 5.70 9.35 -3.77
CA ILE A 21 4.24 9.50 -3.81
C ILE A 21 3.75 8.96 -5.14
N ILE A 22 2.90 7.93 -5.08
CA ILE A 22 2.17 7.37 -6.22
C ILE A 22 0.76 7.95 -6.17
N THR A 23 0.38 8.73 -7.18
CA THR A 23 -0.96 9.29 -7.29
C THR A 23 -1.70 8.63 -8.42
N MET A 24 -2.78 7.89 -8.14
CA MET A 24 -3.73 7.41 -9.16
C MET A 24 -4.43 8.63 -9.76
N ASN A 25 -4.30 8.84 -11.08
CA ASN A 25 -4.59 10.13 -11.71
C ASN A 25 -5.63 10.03 -12.84
N ARG A 26 -6.82 9.57 -12.48
CA ARG A 26 -8.05 9.61 -13.30
C ARG A 26 -9.22 10.18 -12.48
N PRO A 27 -9.12 11.44 -11.99
CA PRO A 27 -10.09 12.01 -11.05
C PRO A 27 -11.51 12.13 -11.64
N GLU A 28 -11.65 12.26 -12.96
CA GLU A 28 -12.93 12.27 -13.69
C GLU A 28 -13.69 10.94 -13.56
N ALA A 29 -12.96 9.84 -13.35
CA ALA A 29 -13.49 8.49 -13.14
C ALA A 29 -13.34 8.03 -11.69
N LEU A 30 -13.20 8.94 -10.72
CA LEU A 30 -12.92 8.63 -9.30
C LEU A 30 -11.74 7.66 -9.14
N ASN A 31 -10.72 7.82 -9.98
CA ASN A 31 -9.52 7.01 -10.03
C ASN A 31 -9.78 5.50 -10.21
N SER A 32 -10.89 5.14 -10.89
CA SER A 32 -11.14 3.74 -11.25
C SER A 32 -10.03 3.22 -12.17
N MET A 33 -9.62 1.98 -11.95
CA MET A 33 -8.50 1.35 -12.64
C MET A 33 -8.96 0.78 -13.99
N ASN A 34 -8.52 1.39 -15.09
CA ASN A 34 -8.54 0.78 -16.40
C ASN A 34 -7.30 -0.15 -16.57
N THR A 35 -7.25 -0.88 -17.65
CA THR A 35 -6.15 -1.81 -17.95
C THR A 35 -4.79 -1.13 -17.95
N LEU A 36 -4.71 0.13 -18.42
CA LEU A 36 -3.45 0.90 -18.41
C LEU A 36 -2.99 1.22 -16.99
N MET A 37 -3.87 1.73 -16.13
CA MET A 37 -3.53 2.03 -14.73
C MET A 37 -3.09 0.78 -13.96
N MET A 38 -3.75 -0.37 -14.18
CA MET A 38 -3.34 -1.63 -13.57
C MET A 38 -1.91 -2.02 -13.97
N ARG A 39 -1.57 -1.83 -15.25
CA ARG A 39 -0.21 -2.08 -15.77
C ARG A 39 0.80 -1.11 -15.18
N GLU A 40 0.50 0.17 -15.19
CA GLU A 40 1.39 1.21 -14.68
C GLU A 40 1.65 1.08 -13.17
N LEU A 41 0.62 0.76 -12.39
CA LEU A 41 0.79 0.47 -10.95
C LEU A 41 1.68 -0.77 -10.73
N ARG A 42 1.43 -1.88 -11.46
CA ARG A 42 2.28 -3.07 -11.38
C ARG A 42 3.74 -2.73 -11.70
N ASP A 43 3.99 -2.03 -12.80
CA ASP A 43 5.34 -1.70 -13.25
C ASP A 43 6.01 -0.71 -12.28
N CYS A 44 5.24 0.21 -11.71
CA CYS A 44 5.70 1.13 -10.68
C CYS A 44 6.14 0.40 -9.40
N PHE A 45 5.39 -0.58 -8.90
CA PHE A 45 5.81 -1.37 -7.75
C PHE A 45 6.99 -2.30 -8.07
N MET A 46 7.01 -2.89 -9.26
CA MET A 46 8.12 -3.77 -9.69
C MET A 46 9.47 -3.04 -9.77
N GLN A 47 9.52 -1.76 -10.14
CA GLN A 47 10.79 -1.02 -10.13
C GLN A 47 11.39 -0.91 -8.72
N PHE A 48 10.57 -0.76 -7.68
CA PHE A 48 11.03 -0.71 -6.29
C PHE A 48 11.37 -2.09 -5.73
N TYR A 49 10.79 -3.15 -6.27
CA TYR A 49 11.23 -4.51 -6.00
C TYR A 49 12.63 -4.76 -6.56
N ILE A 50 12.92 -4.29 -7.78
CA ILE A 50 14.22 -4.43 -8.45
C ILE A 50 15.30 -3.56 -7.78
N ASP A 51 14.99 -2.29 -7.49
CA ASP A 51 15.89 -1.36 -6.82
C ASP A 51 15.19 -0.63 -5.67
N PRO A 52 15.21 -1.21 -4.46
CA PRO A 52 14.55 -0.64 -3.29
C PRO A 52 15.31 0.56 -2.69
N ASN A 53 16.48 0.93 -3.21
CA ASN A 53 17.26 2.05 -2.68
C ASN A 53 16.81 3.41 -3.25
N GLN A 54 15.94 3.41 -4.26
CA GLN A 54 15.39 4.63 -4.85
C GLN A 54 14.51 5.40 -3.87
N VAL A 55 13.77 4.68 -3.02
CA VAL A 55 12.88 5.26 -2.01
C VAL A 55 13.05 4.58 -0.66
N ALA A 56 12.72 5.29 0.41
CA ALA A 56 12.71 4.75 1.77
C ALA A 56 11.29 4.44 2.26
N CYS A 57 10.29 5.15 1.74
CA CYS A 57 8.87 4.94 2.00
C CYS A 57 8.05 5.39 0.79
N LEU A 58 6.98 4.68 0.49
CA LEU A 58 5.99 5.01 -0.53
C LEU A 58 4.68 5.46 0.12
N ILE A 59 4.03 6.44 -0.50
CA ILE A 59 2.65 6.83 -0.22
C ILE A 59 1.86 6.57 -1.48
N ILE A 60 0.69 5.94 -1.39
CA ILE A 60 -0.25 5.84 -2.49
C ILE A 60 -1.53 6.63 -2.16
N THR A 61 -2.00 7.44 -3.10
CA THR A 61 -3.19 8.28 -2.95
C THR A 61 -3.94 8.44 -4.28
N GLY A 62 -5.11 9.06 -4.26
CA GLY A 62 -5.89 9.39 -5.45
C GLY A 62 -5.81 10.88 -5.81
N ALA A 63 -5.84 11.23 -7.08
CA ALA A 63 -6.00 12.61 -7.51
C ALA A 63 -7.40 13.14 -7.21
N GLY A 64 -7.50 14.42 -6.84
CA GLY A 64 -8.75 15.08 -6.47
C GLY A 64 -9.18 14.76 -5.04
N GLU A 65 -10.40 15.18 -4.67
CA GLU A 65 -10.88 15.11 -3.27
C GLU A 65 -11.93 14.02 -3.03
N ARG A 66 -12.52 13.47 -4.10
CA ARG A 66 -13.68 12.58 -3.99
C ARG A 66 -13.37 11.10 -3.96
N GLY A 67 -12.31 10.68 -4.61
CA GLY A 67 -11.99 9.26 -4.77
C GLY A 67 -10.52 8.97 -4.54
N PHE A 68 -10.25 8.01 -3.68
CA PHE A 68 -8.97 7.35 -3.66
C PHE A 68 -8.87 6.43 -4.89
N CYS A 69 -9.76 5.45 -4.96
CA CYS A 69 -9.95 4.56 -6.11
C CYS A 69 -11.28 3.81 -5.94
N THR A 70 -12.08 3.72 -7.00
CA THR A 70 -13.38 3.03 -6.95
C THR A 70 -13.37 1.64 -7.61
N GLY A 71 -12.20 1.02 -7.71
CA GLY A 71 -12.02 -0.32 -8.25
C GLY A 71 -11.83 -0.34 -9.75
N ALA A 72 -12.13 -1.47 -10.39
CA ALA A 72 -11.97 -1.61 -11.83
C ALA A 72 -12.95 -0.72 -12.61
N ASP A 73 -12.50 -0.18 -13.75
CA ASP A 73 -13.34 0.64 -14.64
C ASP A 73 -14.39 -0.23 -15.34
N LEU A 74 -15.63 -0.18 -14.82
CA LEU A 74 -16.74 -0.96 -15.37
C LEU A 74 -17.17 -0.50 -16.77
N LYS A 75 -16.83 0.74 -17.17
CA LYS A 75 -17.09 1.21 -18.53
C LYS A 75 -16.17 0.48 -19.51
N GLU A 76 -14.89 0.31 -19.16
CA GLU A 76 -13.94 -0.47 -19.95
C GLU A 76 -14.35 -1.96 -20.00
N ARG A 77 -14.85 -2.50 -18.87
CA ARG A 77 -15.27 -3.90 -18.79
C ARG A 77 -16.55 -4.21 -19.54
N ARG A 78 -17.33 -3.21 -19.91
CA ARG A 78 -18.58 -3.40 -20.65
C ARG A 78 -18.31 -4.01 -22.03
N GLY A 79 -18.83 -5.21 -22.25
CA GLY A 79 -18.68 -5.92 -23.52
C GLY A 79 -17.36 -6.71 -23.66
N MET A 80 -16.54 -6.79 -22.62
CA MET A 80 -15.40 -7.71 -22.63
C MET A 80 -15.87 -9.16 -22.77
N THR A 81 -15.14 -9.93 -23.57
CA THR A 81 -15.31 -11.40 -23.61
C THR A 81 -14.72 -12.00 -22.31
N ASP A 82 -15.12 -13.24 -21.99
CA ASP A 82 -14.54 -13.97 -20.84
C ASP A 82 -13.02 -14.08 -20.94
N GLU A 83 -12.49 -14.21 -22.14
CA GLU A 83 -11.05 -14.29 -22.36
C GLU A 83 -10.36 -12.98 -22.06
N THR A 84 -10.83 -11.86 -22.60
CA THR A 84 -10.25 -10.53 -22.31
C THR A 84 -10.41 -10.14 -20.84
N TRP A 85 -11.51 -10.56 -20.21
CA TRP A 85 -11.70 -10.39 -18.77
C TRP A 85 -10.63 -11.15 -17.95
N ARG A 86 -10.40 -12.44 -18.28
CA ARG A 86 -9.35 -13.24 -17.61
C ARG A 86 -7.95 -12.66 -17.83
N GLN A 87 -7.66 -12.15 -19.04
CA GLN A 87 -6.38 -11.49 -19.33
C GLN A 87 -6.19 -10.22 -18.50
N GLN A 88 -7.23 -9.38 -18.37
CA GLN A 88 -7.20 -8.21 -17.51
C GLN A 88 -7.04 -8.62 -16.03
N HIS A 89 -7.74 -9.68 -15.60
CA HIS A 89 -7.64 -10.16 -14.23
C HIS A 89 -6.25 -10.69 -13.90
N ALA A 90 -5.60 -11.39 -14.82
CA ALA A 90 -4.21 -11.82 -14.65
C ALA A 90 -3.24 -10.63 -14.43
N LEU A 91 -3.53 -9.47 -15.02
CA LEU A 91 -2.78 -8.25 -14.74
C LEU A 91 -3.04 -7.73 -13.30
N VAL A 92 -4.28 -7.82 -12.83
CA VAL A 92 -4.65 -7.49 -11.44
C VAL A 92 -3.91 -8.42 -10.45
N GLU A 93 -3.81 -9.71 -10.75
CA GLU A 93 -3.05 -10.67 -9.94
C GLU A 93 -1.56 -10.30 -9.88
N GLN A 94 -0.96 -9.90 -11.01
CA GLN A 94 0.43 -9.43 -11.06
C GLN A 94 0.63 -8.15 -10.24
N LEU A 95 -0.31 -7.21 -10.31
CA LEU A 95 -0.30 -6.00 -9.47
C LEU A 95 -0.31 -6.37 -7.98
N GLY A 96 -1.23 -7.26 -7.58
CA GLY A 96 -1.31 -7.71 -6.20
C GLY A 96 0.00 -8.32 -5.69
N ARG A 97 0.63 -9.18 -6.50
CA ARG A 97 1.94 -9.75 -6.18
C ARG A 97 3.02 -8.67 -6.07
N ALA A 98 3.07 -7.73 -7.02
CA ALA A 98 4.05 -6.64 -7.01
C ALA A 98 3.91 -5.76 -5.76
N MET A 99 2.69 -5.52 -5.27
CA MET A 99 2.43 -4.81 -4.02
C MET A 99 2.87 -5.61 -2.79
N MET A 100 2.51 -6.91 -2.71
CA MET A 100 2.92 -7.78 -1.61
C MET A 100 4.44 -7.93 -1.51
N ASP A 101 5.11 -8.02 -2.64
CA ASP A 101 6.56 -8.23 -2.70
C ASP A 101 7.35 -6.92 -2.59
N CYS A 102 6.66 -5.76 -2.49
CA CYS A 102 7.31 -4.46 -2.36
C CYS A 102 8.13 -4.39 -1.06
N PRO A 103 9.46 -4.28 -1.14
CA PRO A 103 10.30 -4.37 0.07
C PRO A 103 10.30 -3.10 0.91
N VAL A 104 9.87 -1.96 0.36
CA VAL A 104 9.81 -0.68 1.08
C VAL A 104 8.42 -0.49 1.70
N PRO A 105 8.32 0.21 2.87
CA PRO A 105 7.03 0.53 3.46
C PRO A 105 6.14 1.33 2.51
N VAL A 106 4.85 0.98 2.48
CA VAL A 106 3.81 1.64 1.68
C VAL A 106 2.67 2.10 2.57
N ILE A 107 2.33 3.38 2.51
CA ILE A 107 1.22 3.98 3.27
C ILE A 107 0.09 4.32 2.30
N ALA A 108 -1.12 3.84 2.57
CA ALA A 108 -2.31 4.32 1.87
C ALA A 108 -2.79 5.64 2.50
N ALA A 109 -2.76 6.72 1.72
CA ALA A 109 -3.38 8.00 2.07
C ALA A 109 -4.74 8.10 1.37
N VAL A 110 -5.79 7.62 2.04
CA VAL A 110 -7.13 7.49 1.46
C VAL A 110 -7.86 8.83 1.55
N ASN A 111 -7.76 9.62 0.48
CA ASN A 111 -8.30 10.98 0.36
C ASN A 111 -9.79 11.04 0.00
N GLY A 112 -10.47 9.91 -0.19
CA GLY A 112 -11.88 9.85 -0.59
C GLY A 112 -12.38 8.41 -0.66
N HIS A 113 -13.34 8.13 -1.54
CA HIS A 113 -13.91 6.79 -1.65
C HIS A 113 -12.88 5.73 -2.07
N ALA A 114 -12.79 4.64 -1.31
CA ALA A 114 -11.99 3.45 -1.60
C ALA A 114 -12.94 2.25 -1.73
N TYR A 115 -13.37 1.92 -2.95
CA TYR A 115 -14.35 0.88 -3.21
C TYR A 115 -13.75 -0.26 -4.03
N ALA A 116 -14.24 -1.47 -3.80
CA ALA A 116 -13.82 -2.68 -4.54
C ALA A 116 -12.28 -2.80 -4.58
N GLY A 117 -11.68 -2.97 -5.77
CA GLY A 117 -10.22 -3.00 -5.93
C GLY A 117 -9.47 -1.80 -5.34
N GLY A 118 -10.13 -0.65 -5.14
CA GLY A 118 -9.54 0.50 -4.46
C GLY A 118 -9.34 0.24 -2.95
N LEU A 119 -10.32 -0.39 -2.29
CA LEU A 119 -10.14 -0.83 -0.91
C LEU A 119 -9.11 -1.96 -0.82
N GLU A 120 -9.07 -2.85 -1.82
CA GLU A 120 -8.07 -3.92 -1.86
C GLU A 120 -6.64 -3.37 -1.98
N ILE A 121 -6.41 -2.30 -2.78
CA ILE A 121 -5.14 -1.57 -2.84
C ILE A 121 -4.79 -0.98 -1.47
N ALA A 122 -5.73 -0.31 -0.80
CA ALA A 122 -5.48 0.25 0.52
C ALA A 122 -5.10 -0.83 1.55
N LEU A 123 -5.78 -1.99 1.51
CA LEU A 123 -5.50 -3.14 2.37
C LEU A 123 -4.19 -3.88 2.03
N ALA A 124 -3.67 -3.70 0.81
CA ALA A 124 -2.38 -4.26 0.40
C ALA A 124 -1.19 -3.38 0.84
N CYS A 125 -1.45 -2.16 1.33
CA CYS A 125 -0.44 -1.31 1.95
C CYS A 125 -0.15 -1.74 3.39
N ASP A 126 0.99 -1.32 3.94
CA ASP A 126 1.39 -1.69 5.31
C ASP A 126 0.47 -1.09 6.36
N PHE A 127 -0.04 0.13 6.13
CA PHE A 127 -1.06 0.75 6.97
C PHE A 127 -1.80 1.86 6.24
N VAL A 128 -2.95 2.26 6.79
CA VAL A 128 -3.92 3.13 6.15
C VAL A 128 -4.18 4.37 7.00
N TYR A 129 -4.03 5.54 6.40
CA TYR A 129 -4.53 6.80 6.91
C TYR A 129 -5.66 7.30 6.01
N ALA A 130 -6.71 7.86 6.58
CA ALA A 130 -7.90 8.23 5.82
C ALA A 130 -8.40 9.63 6.16
N ALA A 131 -8.94 10.31 5.16
CA ALA A 131 -9.75 11.49 5.36
C ALA A 131 -11.08 11.11 6.06
N GLU A 132 -11.58 11.95 6.95
CA GLU A 132 -12.81 11.72 7.74
C GLU A 132 -14.05 11.44 6.87
N HIS A 133 -14.10 12.06 5.68
CA HIS A 133 -15.21 11.89 4.73
C HIS A 133 -15.08 10.66 3.84
N ALA A 134 -13.95 9.92 3.91
CA ALA A 134 -13.73 8.73 3.10
C ALA A 134 -14.74 7.62 3.42
N ARG A 135 -15.13 6.87 2.38
CA ARG A 135 -16.04 5.72 2.49
C ARG A 135 -15.38 4.51 1.87
N PHE A 136 -15.65 3.37 2.44
CA PHE A 136 -15.02 2.10 2.08
C PHE A 136 -16.08 1.05 1.79
N ALA A 137 -15.86 0.19 0.81
CA ALA A 137 -16.72 -0.97 0.54
C ALA A 137 -16.00 -2.02 -0.31
N LEU A 138 -16.37 -3.29 -0.15
CA LEU A 138 -16.10 -4.36 -1.13
C LEU A 138 -17.45 -4.73 -1.75
N THR A 139 -17.75 -4.14 -2.89
CA THR A 139 -19.08 -4.21 -3.53
C THR A 139 -19.20 -5.29 -4.59
N GLU A 140 -18.17 -6.08 -4.82
CA GLU A 140 -18.05 -7.03 -5.93
C GLU A 140 -19.18 -8.03 -6.00
N VAL A 141 -19.66 -8.52 -4.85
CA VAL A 141 -20.76 -9.50 -4.81
C VAL A 141 -22.08 -8.94 -5.36
N THR A 142 -22.28 -7.64 -5.31
CA THR A 142 -23.46 -6.97 -5.91
C THR A 142 -23.42 -6.96 -7.43
N LEU A 143 -22.25 -7.25 -8.02
CA LEU A 143 -22.00 -7.34 -9.45
C LEU A 143 -21.84 -8.79 -9.94
N GLY A 144 -22.09 -9.79 -9.09
CA GLY A 144 -21.95 -11.20 -9.44
C GLY A 144 -20.51 -11.71 -9.51
N ILE A 145 -19.56 -10.97 -8.92
CA ILE A 145 -18.15 -11.36 -8.80
C ILE A 145 -17.72 -11.27 -7.32
N MET A 146 -16.47 -11.54 -7.01
CA MET A 146 -15.93 -11.43 -5.65
C MET A 146 -14.65 -10.57 -5.68
N PRO A 147 -14.17 -10.06 -4.53
CA PRO A 147 -12.87 -9.40 -4.43
C PRO A 147 -11.76 -10.28 -5.02
N GLY A 148 -10.93 -9.71 -5.89
CA GLY A 148 -9.93 -10.45 -6.67
C GLY A 148 -8.51 -9.90 -6.57
N LEU A 149 -8.28 -8.88 -5.73
CA LEU A 149 -6.98 -8.29 -5.44
C LEU A 149 -6.66 -8.45 -3.93
N MET A 150 -6.78 -9.68 -3.41
CA MET A 150 -6.51 -10.07 -2.02
C MET A 150 -7.47 -9.52 -0.96
N GLY A 151 -8.60 -8.91 -1.30
CA GLY A 151 -9.56 -8.39 -0.33
C GLY A 151 -10.08 -9.45 0.63
N THR A 152 -10.34 -10.67 0.16
CA THR A 152 -10.75 -11.80 0.98
C THR A 152 -9.66 -12.32 1.92
N GLN A 153 -8.41 -11.90 1.72
CA GLN A 153 -7.26 -12.30 2.54
C GLN A 153 -6.86 -11.19 3.50
N ASN A 154 -6.75 -9.94 3.01
CA ASN A 154 -6.27 -8.83 3.81
C ASN A 154 -7.34 -8.26 4.76
N LEU A 155 -8.60 -8.16 4.31
CA LEU A 155 -9.66 -7.64 5.18
C LEU A 155 -9.87 -8.50 6.45
N PRO A 156 -9.96 -9.85 6.37
CA PRO A 156 -10.07 -10.67 7.58
C PRO A 156 -8.89 -10.54 8.56
N ARG A 157 -7.68 -10.29 8.03
CA ARG A 157 -6.49 -10.04 8.86
C ARG A 157 -6.57 -8.70 9.58
N ALA A 158 -7.19 -7.69 8.95
CA ALA A 158 -7.34 -6.36 9.53
C ALA A 158 -8.49 -6.27 10.56
N VAL A 159 -9.68 -6.82 10.24
CA VAL A 159 -10.91 -6.59 11.04
C VAL A 159 -11.48 -7.87 11.68
N GLY A 160 -10.80 -8.99 11.52
CA GLY A 160 -11.29 -10.30 11.92
C GLY A 160 -12.33 -10.89 10.95
N VAL A 161 -12.40 -12.23 10.91
CA VAL A 161 -13.18 -12.98 9.91
C VAL A 161 -14.67 -12.62 9.91
N ARG A 162 -15.28 -12.42 11.09
CA ARG A 162 -16.72 -12.15 11.19
C ARG A 162 -17.10 -10.81 10.57
N ARG A 163 -16.35 -9.75 10.88
CA ARG A 163 -16.58 -8.42 10.31
C ARG A 163 -16.30 -8.41 8.82
N ALA A 164 -15.21 -9.04 8.38
CA ALA A 164 -14.89 -9.17 6.97
C ALA A 164 -16.00 -9.88 6.18
N LYS A 165 -16.59 -10.95 6.70
CA LYS A 165 -17.74 -11.62 6.09
C LYS A 165 -18.95 -10.69 5.96
N GLU A 166 -19.28 -9.94 7.00
CA GLU A 166 -20.37 -8.96 6.95
C GLU A 166 -20.14 -7.94 5.83
N ILE A 167 -18.96 -7.30 5.79
CA ILE A 167 -18.61 -6.29 4.79
C ILE A 167 -18.67 -6.88 3.37
N ILE A 168 -18.00 -8.01 3.13
CA ILE A 168 -17.90 -8.60 1.78
C ILE A 168 -19.24 -9.15 1.31
N LEU A 169 -19.97 -9.89 2.15
CA LEU A 169 -21.19 -10.58 1.72
C LEU A 169 -22.37 -9.61 1.53
N THR A 170 -22.38 -8.49 2.23
CA THR A 170 -23.41 -7.46 2.06
C THR A 170 -23.05 -6.42 1.00
N GLY A 171 -21.77 -6.18 0.75
CA GLY A 171 -21.29 -5.08 -0.10
C GLY A 171 -21.61 -3.70 0.46
N THR A 172 -22.00 -3.60 1.75
CA THR A 172 -22.46 -2.35 2.36
C THR A 172 -21.29 -1.40 2.64
N PRO A 173 -21.35 -0.13 2.21
CA PRO A 173 -20.33 0.86 2.52
C PRO A 173 -20.28 1.21 4.01
N PHE A 174 -19.06 1.46 4.52
CA PHE A 174 -18.79 1.90 5.88
C PHE A 174 -17.93 3.18 5.91
N SER A 175 -17.88 3.83 7.07
CA SER A 175 -17.15 5.09 7.25
C SER A 175 -15.69 4.88 7.63
N ALA A 176 -14.87 5.94 7.52
CA ALA A 176 -13.50 5.95 8.02
C ALA A 176 -13.44 5.69 9.54
N ILE A 177 -14.41 6.21 10.30
CA ILE A 177 -14.50 6.01 11.75
C ILE A 177 -14.80 4.55 12.09
N ASP A 178 -15.70 3.89 11.33
CA ASP A 178 -15.94 2.45 11.51
C ASP A 178 -14.66 1.65 11.24
N GLY A 179 -13.96 1.96 10.14
CA GLY A 179 -12.69 1.33 9.79
C GLY A 179 -11.60 1.52 10.86
N LEU A 180 -11.53 2.69 11.47
CA LEU A 180 -10.65 2.98 12.60
C LEU A 180 -11.03 2.12 13.83
N ALA A 181 -12.32 2.09 14.18
CA ALA A 181 -12.81 1.32 15.31
C ALA A 181 -12.56 -0.19 15.15
N TRP A 182 -12.53 -0.70 13.91
CA TRP A 182 -12.28 -2.11 13.62
C TRP A 182 -10.78 -2.47 13.44
N GLY A 183 -9.89 -1.48 13.48
CA GLY A 183 -8.44 -1.67 13.32
C GLY A 183 -7.96 -1.74 11.87
N MET A 184 -8.82 -1.47 10.88
CA MET A 184 -8.45 -1.42 9.46
C MET A 184 -7.69 -0.13 9.12
N ILE A 185 -8.03 0.97 9.78
CA ILE A 185 -7.45 2.30 9.58
C ILE A 185 -6.62 2.67 10.81
N ASN A 186 -5.40 3.15 10.59
CA ASN A 186 -4.49 3.53 11.67
C ASN A 186 -4.79 4.94 12.21
N LYS A 187 -5.23 5.85 11.34
CA LYS A 187 -5.59 7.22 11.71
C LYS A 187 -6.61 7.82 10.77
N VAL A 188 -7.54 8.59 11.32
CA VAL A 188 -8.50 9.41 10.58
C VAL A 188 -8.22 10.88 10.89
N VAL A 189 -8.17 11.71 9.85
CA VAL A 189 -7.85 13.15 9.97
C VAL A 189 -8.78 13.97 9.05
N PRO A 190 -8.93 15.29 9.26
CA PRO A 190 -9.58 16.16 8.29
C PRO A 190 -8.93 16.04 6.91
N GLY A 191 -9.75 16.05 5.85
CA GLY A 191 -9.25 15.83 4.48
C GLY A 191 -8.04 16.69 4.10
N PRO A 192 -8.05 18.02 4.35
CA PRO A 192 -6.92 18.89 4.02
C PRO A 192 -5.61 18.56 4.77
N GLU A 193 -5.69 17.90 5.93
CA GLU A 193 -4.54 17.56 6.76
C GLU A 193 -3.91 16.20 6.40
N LEU A 194 -4.61 15.38 5.59
CA LEU A 194 -4.23 13.99 5.33
C LEU A 194 -2.79 13.85 4.80
N MET A 195 -2.46 14.60 3.78
CA MET A 195 -1.15 14.46 3.14
C MET A 195 -0.01 14.95 4.04
N ASP A 196 -0.21 16.02 4.79
CA ASP A 196 0.80 16.54 5.73
C ASP A 196 1.06 15.53 6.85
N GLU A 197 0.01 14.92 7.39
CA GLU A 197 0.12 13.88 8.41
C GLU A 197 0.86 12.64 7.87
N VAL A 198 0.49 12.15 6.70
CA VAL A 198 1.11 10.96 6.10
C VAL A 198 2.57 11.23 5.71
N LEU A 199 2.86 12.42 5.17
CA LEU A 199 4.23 12.83 4.86
C LEU A 199 5.11 12.90 6.12
N GLY A 200 4.57 13.36 7.25
CA GLY A 200 5.26 13.37 8.54
C GLY A 200 5.71 11.96 8.95
N VAL A 201 4.80 10.99 8.83
CA VAL A 201 5.09 9.57 9.14
C VAL A 201 6.07 8.97 8.14
N ALA A 202 5.86 9.19 6.84
CA ALA A 202 6.75 8.68 5.81
C ALA A 202 8.19 9.19 5.96
N ARG A 203 8.37 10.48 6.31
CA ARG A 203 9.68 11.06 6.63
C ARG A 203 10.30 10.47 7.89
N SER A 204 9.48 10.18 8.91
CA SER A 204 9.95 9.47 10.10
C SER A 204 10.49 8.08 9.75
N ILE A 205 9.80 7.32 8.91
CA ILE A 205 10.27 6.03 8.39
C ILE A 205 11.54 6.21 7.57
N ALA A 206 11.57 7.18 6.66
CA ALA A 206 12.70 7.45 5.78
C ALA A 206 13.97 7.90 6.53
N SER A 207 13.83 8.41 7.75
CA SER A 207 14.96 8.77 8.61
C SER A 207 15.60 7.58 9.32
N ASN A 208 15.03 6.39 9.26
CA ASN A 208 15.55 5.17 9.86
C ASN A 208 16.45 4.40 8.87
N ALA A 209 17.26 3.46 9.42
CA ALA A 209 18.17 2.63 8.63
C ALA A 209 17.38 1.78 7.60
N PRO A 210 17.56 1.99 6.28
CA PRO A 210 16.71 1.40 5.27
C PRO A 210 16.71 -0.13 5.26
N VAL A 211 17.87 -0.75 5.50
CA VAL A 211 17.97 -2.22 5.57
C VAL A 211 17.15 -2.73 6.75
N SER A 212 17.27 -2.09 7.92
CA SER A 212 16.54 -2.50 9.13
C SER A 212 15.02 -2.38 8.94
N VAL A 213 14.56 -1.27 8.35
CA VAL A 213 13.12 -1.07 8.05
C VAL A 213 12.59 -2.17 7.12
N ARG A 214 13.31 -2.46 6.02
CA ARG A 214 12.91 -3.51 5.07
C ARG A 214 12.91 -4.91 5.69
N GLN A 215 13.90 -5.23 6.53
CA GLN A 215 13.94 -6.54 7.20
C GLN A 215 12.84 -6.67 8.25
N ALA A 216 12.53 -5.61 8.99
CA ALA A 216 11.41 -5.59 9.94
C ALA A 216 10.06 -5.80 9.23
N LYS A 217 9.78 -5.04 8.14
CA LYS A 217 8.59 -5.24 7.31
C LYS A 217 8.49 -6.69 6.84
N LYS A 218 9.54 -7.19 6.20
CA LYS A 218 9.60 -8.56 5.65
C LYS A 218 9.34 -9.63 6.72
N SER A 219 9.80 -9.42 7.95
CA SER A 219 9.55 -10.33 9.06
C SER A 219 8.09 -10.26 9.52
N MET A 220 7.54 -9.06 9.67
CA MET A 220 6.13 -8.86 10.08
C MET A 220 5.15 -9.41 9.06
N ASP A 221 5.43 -9.30 7.76
CA ASP A 221 4.58 -9.85 6.69
C ASP A 221 4.41 -11.38 6.81
N ARG A 222 5.35 -12.07 7.43
CA ARG A 222 5.28 -13.53 7.68
C ARG A 222 4.59 -13.91 8.99
N ALA A 223 4.35 -12.94 9.88
CA ALA A 223 3.84 -13.23 11.22
C ALA A 223 2.46 -13.90 11.25
N SER A 224 1.62 -13.62 10.24
CA SER A 224 0.29 -14.23 10.12
C SER A 224 0.27 -15.59 9.41
N ASP A 225 1.35 -15.97 8.74
CA ASP A 225 1.41 -17.14 7.86
C ASP A 225 2.24 -18.28 8.46
N LEU A 226 3.14 -17.97 9.40
CA LEU A 226 4.04 -18.93 10.02
C LEU A 226 3.62 -19.27 11.45
N SER A 227 4.01 -20.45 11.92
CA SER A 227 3.99 -20.74 13.36
C SER A 227 4.88 -19.75 14.10
N ARG A 228 4.61 -19.51 15.41
CA ARG A 228 5.47 -18.60 16.19
C ARG A 228 6.95 -19.05 16.19
N ALA A 229 7.21 -20.33 16.21
CA ALA A 229 8.56 -20.88 16.22
C ALA A 229 9.28 -20.64 14.88
N ASP A 230 8.60 -20.91 13.76
CA ASP A 230 9.15 -20.67 12.41
C ASP A 230 9.29 -19.17 12.13
N GLY A 231 8.29 -18.37 12.54
CA GLY A 231 8.33 -16.92 12.42
C GLY A 231 9.48 -16.30 13.20
N TYR A 232 9.76 -16.79 14.42
CA TYR A 232 10.93 -16.34 15.20
C TYR A 232 12.24 -16.73 14.53
N GLY A 233 12.34 -17.95 13.98
CA GLY A 233 13.51 -18.35 13.18
C GLY A 233 13.73 -17.42 11.99
N TYR A 234 12.66 -17.07 11.29
CA TYR A 234 12.71 -16.10 10.18
C TYR A 234 13.15 -14.68 10.63
N GLU A 235 12.65 -14.22 11.78
CA GLU A 235 13.05 -12.94 12.40
C GLU A 235 14.55 -12.89 12.70
N ILE A 236 15.11 -13.96 13.26
CA ILE A 236 16.57 -14.07 13.53
C ILE A 236 17.39 -13.94 12.24
N GLU A 237 16.99 -14.62 11.17
CA GLU A 237 17.65 -14.48 9.87
C GLU A 237 17.55 -13.05 9.30
N ALA A 238 16.38 -12.41 9.43
CA ALA A 238 16.17 -11.03 9.04
C ALA A 238 17.03 -10.07 9.90
N TYR A 239 17.09 -10.30 11.21
CA TYR A 239 17.92 -9.52 12.13
C TYR A 239 19.43 -9.64 11.79
N ASN A 240 19.91 -10.86 11.54
CA ASN A 240 21.32 -11.09 11.21
C ASN A 240 21.77 -10.31 9.96
N ARG A 241 20.86 -10.01 9.02
CA ARG A 241 21.16 -9.16 7.86
C ARG A 241 21.42 -7.71 8.23
N THR A 242 20.91 -7.23 9.36
CA THR A 242 21.15 -5.87 9.84
C THR A 242 22.48 -5.74 10.58
N VAL A 243 22.96 -6.83 11.18
CA VAL A 243 24.18 -6.85 12.02
C VAL A 243 25.42 -6.45 11.25
N VAL A 244 25.51 -6.79 9.98
CA VAL A 244 26.68 -6.57 9.12
C VAL A 244 26.66 -5.20 8.43
N THR A 245 25.64 -4.35 8.66
CA THR A 245 25.50 -3.08 7.97
C THR A 245 26.34 -1.97 8.62
N GLU A 246 26.81 -1.02 7.78
CA GLU A 246 27.42 0.23 8.26
C GLU A 246 26.41 1.06 9.07
N ASP A 247 25.15 1.04 8.66
CA ASP A 247 24.06 1.76 9.33
C ASP A 247 23.86 1.31 10.78
N ARG A 248 24.08 0.03 11.10
CA ARG A 248 24.06 -0.45 12.48
C ARG A 248 25.15 0.23 13.31
N GLN A 249 26.36 0.34 12.77
CA GLN A 249 27.48 0.97 13.45
C GLN A 249 27.23 2.48 13.60
N GLU A 250 26.73 3.13 12.55
CA GLU A 250 26.35 4.54 12.57
C GLU A 250 25.29 4.81 13.64
N GLY A 251 24.26 3.97 13.73
CA GLY A 251 23.20 4.12 14.74
C GLY A 251 23.73 4.09 16.16
N ILE A 252 24.65 3.15 16.47
CA ILE A 252 25.29 3.04 17.78
C ILE A 252 26.16 4.27 18.06
N ASN A 253 26.98 4.69 17.09
CA ASN A 253 27.85 5.86 17.24
C ASN A 253 27.06 7.13 17.46
N ALA A 254 26.05 7.38 16.62
CA ALA A 254 25.18 8.56 16.72
C ALA A 254 24.47 8.65 18.09
N PHE A 255 23.97 7.50 18.60
CA PHE A 255 23.35 7.44 19.91
C PHE A 255 24.33 7.84 21.04
N ASN A 256 25.56 7.28 21.04
CA ASN A 256 26.57 7.60 22.04
C ASN A 256 27.05 9.04 21.95
N GLU A 257 27.12 9.60 20.75
CA GLU A 257 27.54 10.97 20.46
C GLU A 257 26.40 11.98 20.60
N LYS A 258 25.16 11.53 20.90
CA LYS A 258 23.95 12.36 21.05
C LYS A 258 23.65 13.22 19.80
N ARG A 259 23.88 12.69 18.62
CA ARG A 259 23.58 13.30 17.32
C ARG A 259 22.56 12.49 16.54
N LYS A 260 21.99 13.10 15.49
CA LYS A 260 21.18 12.35 14.54
C LYS A 260 22.06 11.42 13.70
N PRO A 261 21.62 10.18 13.42
CA PRO A 261 22.33 9.27 12.52
C PRO A 261 22.21 9.72 11.07
N ALA A 262 23.19 9.32 10.24
CA ALA A 262 23.22 9.56 8.80
C ALA A 262 23.27 8.22 8.07
N TYR A 263 22.13 7.56 7.95
CA TYR A 263 22.01 6.24 7.34
C TYR A 263 22.17 6.27 5.82
N LYS A 264 22.84 5.26 5.27
CA LYS A 264 23.15 5.14 3.85
C LYS A 264 22.47 3.94 3.18
N GLY A 265 21.97 2.99 3.96
CA GLY A 265 21.38 1.74 3.46
C GLY A 265 22.44 0.70 3.06
N GLN A 266 23.58 0.70 3.71
CA GLN A 266 24.74 -0.18 3.42
C GLN A 266 25.14 -0.98 4.64
#